data_f9b5b6ef7094c3e0332cb7609597a97a
#
_entry.id   f9b5b6ef7094c3e0332cb7609597a97a
#
_cell.length_a   1.000
_cell.length_b   1.000
_cell.length_c   1.000
_cell.angle_alpha   90.00
_cell.angle_beta   90.00
_cell.angle_gamma   90.00
#
_symmetry.space_group_name_H-M   'P 1'
#
loop_
_entity.id
_entity.type
_entity.pdbx_description
1 polymer ?
#
loop_
_entity_poly.entity_id
_entity_poly.type
_entity_poly.pdbx_seq_one_letter_code
_entity_poly.pdbx_strand_id
1 'polypeptide(L)'
;MAVTKVSNIGIDASLVQWQSVKTANFNAKAFEGYWVDTSSAAITVTLPSSPNVGDMIVIGDYASNFNTNGCVVALNGSKLLGTTVNGKLSTQGQTTALIYADSTKGWLISSSGLQSEITQPTFISASGGTETTVGNFKFHAFLSSGTFTVSSLGNSAGGGSTIEYLVVGGGGSGGTGSYGTGA
;
A
#
# COMPACT_ATOMS: atom_id res chain seq x y z
N MET A 1 14.65 -43.05 -9.75
CA MET A 1 13.17 -43.01 -9.73
C MET A 1 12.79 -41.59 -10.12
N ALA A 2 12.27 -41.36 -11.34
CA ALA A 2 11.85 -40.03 -11.79
C ALA A 2 10.56 -39.68 -11.06
N VAL A 3 10.57 -38.55 -10.35
CA VAL A 3 9.35 -37.99 -9.76
C VAL A 3 8.51 -37.47 -10.91
N THR A 4 7.47 -38.21 -11.28
CA THR A 4 6.48 -37.73 -12.24
C THR A 4 5.82 -36.52 -11.62
N LYS A 5 5.99 -35.33 -12.23
CA LYS A 5 5.27 -34.12 -11.86
C LYS A 5 3.77 -34.46 -11.93
N VAL A 6 3.10 -34.52 -10.81
CA VAL A 6 1.65 -34.63 -10.77
C VAL A 6 1.15 -33.33 -11.38
N SER A 7 0.69 -33.38 -12.62
CA SER A 7 -0.06 -32.27 -13.18
C SER A 7 -1.33 -32.15 -12.35
N ASN A 8 -1.47 -31.04 -11.66
CA ASN A 8 -2.62 -30.68 -10.83
C ASN A 8 -3.88 -30.58 -11.69
N ILE A 9 -4.49 -31.72 -11.99
CA ILE A 9 -5.83 -31.77 -12.57
C ILE A 9 -6.78 -31.44 -11.41
N GLY A 10 -7.05 -30.17 -11.15
CA GLY A 10 -8.09 -29.75 -10.22
C GLY A 10 -7.76 -28.71 -9.17
N ILE A 11 -6.50 -28.30 -9.00
CA ILE A 11 -6.11 -27.25 -8.05
C ILE A 11 -5.51 -26.02 -8.75
N ASP A 12 -5.02 -26.14 -9.96
CA ASP A 12 -4.38 -25.04 -10.71
C ASP A 12 -5.38 -24.01 -11.28
N ALA A 13 -6.66 -24.32 -11.33
CA ALA A 13 -7.68 -23.41 -11.88
C ALA A 13 -8.00 -22.20 -11.00
N SER A 14 -7.49 -22.15 -9.76
CA SER A 14 -7.77 -21.05 -8.83
C SER A 14 -6.53 -20.25 -8.41
N LEU A 15 -5.34 -20.60 -8.87
CA LEU A 15 -4.12 -19.89 -8.51
C LEU A 15 -3.71 -18.96 -9.64
N VAL A 16 -3.86 -17.65 -9.40
CA VAL A 16 -3.34 -16.63 -10.30
C VAL A 16 -1.81 -16.66 -10.29
N GLN A 17 -1.21 -16.87 -11.46
CA GLN A 17 0.23 -16.86 -11.63
C GLN A 17 0.72 -15.43 -11.92
N TRP A 18 1.34 -14.81 -10.92
CA TRP A 18 1.86 -13.47 -11.07
C TRP A 18 3.06 -13.42 -12.01
N GLN A 19 3.00 -12.49 -12.96
CA GLN A 19 4.03 -12.26 -13.96
C GLN A 19 4.97 -11.12 -13.52
N SER A 20 6.10 -10.96 -14.23
CA SER A 20 6.94 -9.78 -14.05
C SER A 20 6.16 -8.50 -14.31
N VAL A 21 6.56 -7.39 -13.65
CA VAL A 21 5.94 -6.07 -13.83
C VAL A 21 5.92 -5.69 -15.32
N LYS A 22 4.81 -5.17 -15.79
CA LYS A 22 4.59 -4.73 -17.17
C LYS A 22 4.78 -3.22 -17.27
N THR A 23 5.71 -2.81 -18.12
CA THR A 23 6.05 -1.40 -18.40
C THR A 23 5.68 -0.98 -19.81
N ALA A 24 5.06 -1.85 -20.60
CA ALA A 24 4.60 -1.62 -21.98
C ALA A 24 3.31 -2.40 -22.24
N ASN A 25 2.65 -2.12 -23.37
CA ASN A 25 1.46 -2.86 -23.80
C ASN A 25 1.72 -4.36 -23.92
N PHE A 26 0.76 -5.19 -23.51
CA PHE A 26 0.90 -6.66 -23.55
C PHE A 26 -0.44 -7.37 -23.73
N ASN A 27 -0.35 -8.65 -24.10
CA ASN A 27 -1.50 -9.55 -24.14
C ASN A 27 -1.56 -10.35 -22.83
N ALA A 28 -2.69 -10.30 -22.17
CA ALA A 28 -2.94 -11.08 -20.96
C ALA A 28 -3.31 -12.52 -21.32
N LYS A 29 -3.01 -13.45 -20.41
CA LYS A 29 -3.43 -14.86 -20.49
C LYS A 29 -4.33 -15.19 -19.30
N ALA A 30 -5.19 -16.18 -19.52
CA ALA A 30 -6.04 -16.70 -18.46
C ALA A 30 -5.20 -17.21 -17.28
N PHE A 31 -5.70 -17.01 -16.05
CA PHE A 31 -5.07 -17.37 -14.78
C PHE A 31 -3.75 -16.67 -14.47
N GLU A 32 -3.47 -15.54 -15.13
CA GLU A 32 -2.30 -14.72 -14.82
C GLU A 32 -2.69 -13.41 -14.11
N GLY A 33 -1.77 -12.96 -13.23
CA GLY A 33 -1.82 -11.66 -12.56
C GLY A 33 -0.70 -10.75 -13.04
N TYR A 34 -0.99 -9.46 -13.17
CA TYR A 34 -0.06 -8.48 -13.72
C TYR A 34 0.00 -7.23 -12.86
N TRP A 35 1.17 -6.91 -12.37
CA TRP A 35 1.47 -5.57 -11.90
C TRP A 35 1.84 -4.70 -13.08
N VAL A 36 1.12 -3.58 -13.25
CA VAL A 36 1.27 -2.69 -14.41
C VAL A 36 1.81 -1.35 -13.95
N ASP A 37 2.97 -0.97 -14.45
CA ASP A 37 3.64 0.29 -14.14
C ASP A 37 3.37 1.31 -15.24
N THR A 38 2.43 2.22 -14.97
CA THR A 38 2.05 3.32 -15.87
C THR A 38 2.81 4.62 -15.59
N SER A 39 3.92 4.59 -14.85
CA SER A 39 4.68 5.80 -14.50
C SER A 39 5.08 6.65 -15.71
N SER A 40 5.44 6.01 -16.83
CA SER A 40 5.91 6.70 -18.04
C SER A 40 4.80 7.01 -19.03
N ALA A 41 3.77 6.16 -19.15
CA ALA A 41 2.67 6.31 -20.11
C ALA A 41 1.52 5.37 -19.77
N ALA A 42 0.35 5.60 -20.36
CA ALA A 42 -0.77 4.67 -20.33
C ALA A 42 -0.39 3.34 -20.97
N ILE A 43 -0.82 2.23 -20.37
CA ILE A 43 -0.56 0.88 -20.87
C ILE A 43 -1.87 0.20 -21.25
N THR A 44 -1.86 -0.52 -22.37
CA THR A 44 -2.97 -1.34 -22.81
C THR A 44 -2.71 -2.80 -22.51
N VAL A 45 -3.61 -3.39 -21.74
CA VAL A 45 -3.72 -4.83 -21.50
C VAL A 45 -4.75 -5.39 -22.46
N THR A 46 -4.34 -6.26 -23.39
CA THR A 46 -5.26 -6.93 -24.32
C THR A 46 -5.69 -8.27 -23.76
N LEU A 47 -7.00 -8.44 -23.56
CA LEU A 47 -7.59 -9.69 -23.06
C LEU A 47 -7.52 -10.81 -24.10
N PRO A 48 -7.61 -12.11 -23.71
CA PRO A 48 -7.71 -13.23 -24.63
C PRO A 48 -8.88 -13.09 -25.63
N SER A 49 -8.65 -13.43 -26.87
CA SER A 49 -9.69 -13.35 -27.94
C SER A 49 -10.74 -14.45 -27.84
N SER A 50 -10.40 -15.56 -27.21
CA SER A 50 -11.29 -16.74 -27.08
C SER A 50 -11.24 -17.23 -25.63
N PRO A 51 -11.82 -16.46 -24.69
CA PRO A 51 -11.83 -16.87 -23.28
C PRO A 51 -12.83 -17.99 -23.02
N ASN A 52 -12.52 -18.84 -22.05
CA ASN A 52 -13.43 -19.87 -21.54
C ASN A 52 -14.16 -19.36 -20.29
N VAL A 53 -15.33 -19.92 -20.02
CA VAL A 53 -16.04 -19.63 -18.74
C VAL A 53 -15.17 -19.99 -17.56
N GLY A 54 -14.99 -19.01 -16.65
CA GLY A 54 -14.14 -19.17 -15.48
C GLY A 54 -12.69 -18.68 -15.65
N ASP A 55 -12.26 -18.31 -16.87
CA ASP A 55 -10.95 -17.68 -17.06
C ASP A 55 -10.86 -16.42 -16.19
N MET A 56 -9.75 -16.27 -15.46
CA MET A 56 -9.51 -15.15 -14.55
C MET A 56 -8.26 -14.39 -14.96
N ILE A 57 -8.29 -13.07 -14.83
CA ILE A 57 -7.14 -12.17 -15.00
C ILE A 57 -7.16 -11.14 -13.88
N VAL A 58 -6.00 -10.90 -13.26
CA VAL A 58 -5.85 -9.87 -12.24
C VAL A 58 -4.89 -8.79 -12.75
N ILE A 59 -5.30 -7.53 -12.59
CA ILE A 59 -4.53 -6.36 -13.00
C ILE A 59 -4.40 -5.42 -11.81
N GLY A 60 -3.17 -5.08 -11.42
CA GLY A 60 -2.89 -4.20 -10.29
C GLY A 60 -1.99 -3.03 -10.67
N ASP A 61 -2.24 -1.89 -10.06
CA ASP A 61 -1.45 -0.66 -10.20
C ASP A 61 -0.13 -0.79 -9.42
N TYR A 62 0.99 -0.99 -10.13
CA TYR A 62 2.31 -1.15 -9.50
C TYR A 62 2.83 0.12 -8.84
N ALA A 63 2.71 1.23 -9.55
CA ALA A 63 3.32 2.51 -9.15
C ALA A 63 2.32 3.49 -8.52
N SER A 64 1.09 3.05 -8.23
CA SER A 64 0.01 3.92 -7.75
C SER A 64 -0.24 5.11 -8.69
N ASN A 65 -0.23 4.88 -10.01
CA ASN A 65 -0.26 5.93 -11.04
C ASN A 65 -1.40 5.78 -12.07
N PHE A 66 -2.34 4.85 -11.87
CA PHE A 66 -3.49 4.69 -12.78
C PHE A 66 -4.37 5.93 -12.88
N ASN A 67 -4.42 6.76 -11.84
CA ASN A 67 -5.14 8.03 -11.85
C ASN A 67 -4.54 9.04 -12.84
N THR A 68 -3.24 8.97 -13.12
CA THR A 68 -2.53 9.86 -14.05
C THR A 68 -2.52 9.29 -15.46
N ASN A 69 -1.99 8.10 -15.66
CA ASN A 69 -1.80 7.52 -16.97
C ASN A 69 -2.76 6.38 -17.31
N GLY A 70 -3.46 5.81 -16.37
CA GLY A 70 -4.47 4.79 -16.58
C GLY A 70 -3.98 3.49 -17.24
N CYS A 71 -4.72 2.40 -17.03
CA CYS A 71 -4.51 1.13 -17.71
C CYS A 71 -5.77 0.81 -18.54
N VAL A 72 -5.60 0.71 -19.87
CA VAL A 72 -6.69 0.36 -20.79
C VAL A 72 -6.82 -1.15 -20.85
N VAL A 73 -8.04 -1.65 -20.69
CA VAL A 73 -8.40 -3.07 -20.84
C VAL A 73 -9.06 -3.25 -22.22
N ALA A 74 -8.26 -3.69 -23.20
CA ALA A 74 -8.73 -3.95 -24.55
C ALA A 74 -9.39 -5.32 -24.64
N LEU A 75 -10.62 -5.37 -25.11
CA LEU A 75 -11.51 -6.54 -25.02
C LEU A 75 -11.23 -7.62 -26.07
N ASN A 76 -10.52 -7.29 -27.14
CA ASN A 76 -10.10 -8.24 -28.19
C ASN A 76 -11.23 -9.12 -28.73
N GLY A 77 -12.40 -8.52 -29.00
CA GLY A 77 -13.59 -9.21 -29.53
C GLY A 77 -14.56 -9.75 -28.48
N SER A 78 -14.18 -9.78 -27.22
CA SER A 78 -15.09 -10.14 -26.11
C SER A 78 -15.90 -8.93 -25.62
N LYS A 79 -16.64 -9.07 -24.51
CA LYS A 79 -17.36 -7.99 -23.83
C LYS A 79 -16.81 -7.78 -22.42
N LEU A 80 -17.09 -6.61 -21.88
CA LEU A 80 -16.87 -6.29 -20.47
C LEU A 80 -18.18 -5.70 -19.91
N LEU A 81 -18.75 -6.33 -18.88
CA LEU A 81 -20.02 -5.92 -18.28
C LEU A 81 -21.17 -5.83 -19.29
N GLY A 82 -21.11 -6.62 -20.36
CA GLY A 82 -22.11 -6.67 -21.44
C GLY A 82 -21.88 -5.65 -22.56
N THR A 83 -20.85 -4.81 -22.50
CA THR A 83 -20.51 -3.83 -23.54
C THR A 83 -19.29 -4.24 -24.35
N THR A 84 -19.15 -3.70 -25.55
CA THR A 84 -17.97 -3.89 -26.44
C THR A 84 -16.98 -2.73 -26.32
N VAL A 85 -17.19 -1.83 -25.38
CA VAL A 85 -16.31 -0.68 -25.12
C VAL A 85 -15.17 -1.10 -24.20
N ASN A 86 -13.94 -0.79 -24.60
CA ASN A 86 -12.76 -1.06 -23.77
C ASN A 86 -12.87 -0.43 -22.40
N GLY A 87 -12.46 -1.17 -21.38
CA GLY A 87 -12.40 -0.69 -20.01
C GLY A 87 -11.19 0.21 -19.76
N LYS A 88 -11.23 0.99 -18.68
CA LYS A 88 -10.08 1.75 -18.19
C LYS A 88 -10.01 1.65 -16.68
N LEU A 89 -8.87 1.22 -16.15
CA LEU A 89 -8.54 1.31 -14.74
C LEU A 89 -7.86 2.67 -14.52
N SER A 90 -8.48 3.52 -13.69
CA SER A 90 -8.07 4.92 -13.51
C SER A 90 -8.08 5.37 -12.05
N THR A 91 -8.15 4.45 -11.11
CA THR A 91 -8.08 4.75 -9.69
C THR A 91 -6.70 4.42 -9.15
N GLN A 92 -6.10 5.34 -8.44
CA GLN A 92 -4.78 5.18 -7.84
C GLN A 92 -4.74 3.96 -6.91
N GLY A 93 -3.74 3.09 -7.10
CA GLY A 93 -3.54 1.89 -6.30
C GLY A 93 -4.59 0.80 -6.51
N GLN A 94 -5.38 0.88 -7.58
CA GLN A 94 -6.43 -0.09 -7.89
C GLN A 94 -5.86 -1.45 -8.27
N THR A 95 -6.48 -2.50 -7.74
CA THR A 95 -6.32 -3.88 -8.21
C THR A 95 -7.69 -4.43 -8.57
N THR A 96 -7.81 -5.07 -9.73
CA THR A 96 -9.09 -5.57 -10.25
C THR A 96 -8.92 -6.99 -10.76
N ALA A 97 -9.78 -7.90 -10.33
CA ALA A 97 -9.90 -9.25 -10.85
C ALA A 97 -11.09 -9.35 -11.79
N LEU A 98 -10.84 -9.85 -12.99
CA LEU A 98 -11.81 -10.09 -14.04
C LEU A 98 -12.03 -11.59 -14.20
N ILE A 99 -13.29 -12.04 -14.28
CA ILE A 99 -13.67 -13.42 -14.62
C ILE A 99 -14.55 -13.40 -15.84
N TYR A 100 -14.25 -14.28 -16.81
CA TYR A 100 -15.10 -14.44 -17.97
C TYR A 100 -16.33 -15.30 -17.64
N ALA A 101 -17.51 -14.74 -17.80
CA ALA A 101 -18.77 -15.39 -17.47
C ALA A 101 -19.37 -16.12 -18.69
N ASP A 102 -19.59 -15.40 -19.78
CA ASP A 102 -20.21 -15.91 -21.01
C ASP A 102 -20.05 -14.91 -22.18
N SER A 103 -20.57 -15.25 -23.37
CA SER A 103 -20.55 -14.36 -24.53
C SER A 103 -21.55 -13.18 -24.44
N THR A 104 -22.52 -13.22 -23.53
CA THR A 104 -23.52 -12.16 -23.34
C THR A 104 -22.98 -11.01 -22.51
N LYS A 105 -22.38 -11.34 -21.36
CA LYS A 105 -21.82 -10.38 -20.42
C LYS A 105 -20.31 -10.18 -20.60
N GLY A 106 -19.62 -11.21 -21.09
CA GLY A 106 -18.17 -11.18 -21.24
C GLY A 106 -17.45 -11.27 -19.90
N TRP A 107 -16.49 -10.42 -19.70
CA TRP A 107 -15.72 -10.30 -18.48
C TRP A 107 -16.52 -9.52 -17.42
N LEU A 108 -16.54 -10.04 -16.21
CA LEU A 108 -17.15 -9.42 -15.05
C LEU A 108 -16.08 -9.12 -14.00
N ILE A 109 -16.28 -8.06 -13.22
CA ILE A 109 -15.41 -7.74 -12.09
C ILE A 109 -15.82 -8.65 -10.92
N SER A 110 -14.93 -9.52 -10.48
CA SER A 110 -15.16 -10.40 -9.33
C SER A 110 -14.70 -9.79 -8.02
N SER A 111 -13.63 -8.98 -8.05
CA SER A 111 -13.17 -8.21 -6.91
C SER A 111 -12.40 -6.98 -7.38
N SER A 112 -12.44 -5.93 -6.55
CA SER A 112 -11.66 -4.71 -6.75
C SER A 112 -11.24 -4.21 -5.36
N GLY A 113 -9.98 -3.82 -5.21
CA GLY A 113 -9.43 -3.31 -3.95
C GLY A 113 -8.47 -2.14 -4.23
N LEU A 114 -8.19 -1.35 -3.20
CA LEU A 114 -7.24 -0.25 -3.24
C LEU A 114 -6.07 -0.52 -2.29
N GLN A 115 -4.87 -0.17 -2.70
CA GLN A 115 -3.69 -0.26 -1.83
C GLN A 115 -3.82 0.65 -0.60
N SER A 116 -4.62 1.73 -0.70
CA SER A 116 -4.94 2.63 0.41
C SER A 116 -5.82 2.00 1.50
N GLU A 117 -6.40 0.83 1.29
CA GLU A 117 -7.13 0.08 2.33
C GLU A 117 -6.19 -0.43 3.42
N ILE A 118 -4.89 -0.55 3.13
CA ILE A 118 -3.87 -0.85 4.12
C ILE A 118 -3.12 0.43 4.46
N THR A 119 -3.37 0.97 5.65
CA THR A 119 -2.67 2.15 6.15
C THR A 119 -1.30 1.75 6.70
N GLN A 120 -0.24 2.22 6.05
CA GLN A 120 1.12 2.07 6.58
C GLN A 120 1.30 2.94 7.84
N PRO A 121 1.93 2.42 8.91
CA PRO A 121 2.20 3.22 10.09
C PRO A 121 3.17 4.36 9.78
N THR A 122 2.78 5.58 10.10
CA THR A 122 3.63 6.76 10.06
C THR A 122 3.78 7.26 11.48
N PHE A 123 5.02 7.41 11.95
CA PHE A 123 5.34 7.86 13.30
C PHE A 123 5.61 9.35 13.33
N ILE A 124 5.42 9.97 14.51
CA ILE A 124 5.85 11.34 14.73
C ILE A 124 7.35 11.43 14.52
N SER A 125 7.79 12.44 13.77
CA SER A 125 9.20 12.82 13.67
C SER A 125 9.38 14.17 14.38
N ALA A 126 10.35 14.20 15.30
CA ALA A 126 10.67 15.40 16.05
C ALA A 126 12.17 15.50 16.26
N SER A 127 12.63 16.71 16.62
CA SER A 127 14.03 17.00 16.94
C SER A 127 14.12 17.93 18.14
N GLY A 128 15.33 18.04 18.71
CA GLY A 128 15.66 18.89 19.84
C GLY A 128 15.98 18.09 21.11
N GLY A 129 16.79 18.67 21.98
CA GLY A 129 17.29 17.99 23.17
C GLY A 129 18.23 16.81 22.84
N THR A 130 18.47 15.97 23.83
CA THR A 130 19.20 14.71 23.65
C THR A 130 18.21 13.58 23.35
N GLU A 131 18.37 12.97 22.17
CA GLU A 131 17.50 11.87 21.75
C GLU A 131 18.02 10.53 22.29
N THR A 132 17.10 9.70 22.79
CA THR A 132 17.35 8.32 23.21
C THR A 132 16.18 7.44 22.82
N THR A 133 16.44 6.24 22.31
CA THR A 133 15.39 5.27 21.97
C THR A 133 15.43 4.12 22.97
N VAL A 134 14.28 3.80 23.55
CA VAL A 134 14.10 2.66 24.47
C VAL A 134 12.87 1.90 24.04
N GLY A 135 13.05 0.68 23.56
CA GLY A 135 11.98 -0.11 22.96
C GLY A 135 11.36 0.61 21.77
N ASN A 136 10.06 0.85 21.84
CA ASN A 136 9.27 1.53 20.80
C ASN A 136 9.11 3.05 21.05
N PHE A 137 9.80 3.59 22.05
CA PHE A 137 9.68 5.00 22.44
C PHE A 137 10.96 5.76 22.13
N LYS A 138 10.79 6.98 21.62
CA LYS A 138 11.86 7.95 21.45
C LYS A 138 11.67 9.06 22.50
N PHE A 139 12.72 9.32 23.25
CA PHE A 139 12.77 10.34 24.31
C PHE A 139 13.64 11.51 23.86
N HIS A 140 13.20 12.72 24.18
CA HIS A 140 13.93 13.96 23.98
C HIS A 140 14.12 14.62 25.34
N ALA A 141 15.34 14.58 25.88
CA ALA A 141 15.69 15.17 27.18
C ALA A 141 16.29 16.57 26.99
N PHE A 142 15.75 17.55 27.69
CA PHE A 142 16.24 18.93 27.73
C PHE A 142 16.78 19.21 29.13
N LEU A 143 18.12 19.28 29.27
CA LEU A 143 18.80 19.62 30.52
C LEU A 143 19.16 21.11 30.59
N SER A 144 18.85 21.86 29.56
CA SER A 144 18.99 23.31 29.43
C SER A 144 17.90 23.82 28.49
N SER A 145 17.79 25.14 28.36
CA SER A 145 16.85 25.73 27.39
C SER A 145 17.08 25.20 25.99
N GLY A 146 16.00 24.81 25.32
CA GLY A 146 16.04 24.26 23.96
C GLY A 146 14.64 24.22 23.34
N THR A 147 14.58 23.96 22.05
CA THR A 147 13.32 23.87 21.30
C THR A 147 13.04 22.42 20.89
N PHE A 148 11.87 21.94 21.20
CA PHE A 148 11.34 20.70 20.65
C PHE A 148 10.56 21.03 19.37
N THR A 149 10.99 20.46 18.23
CA THR A 149 10.36 20.73 16.93
C THR A 149 9.77 19.46 16.36
N VAL A 150 8.47 19.45 16.11
CA VAL A 150 7.80 18.36 15.38
C VAL A 150 7.88 18.66 13.89
N SER A 151 8.52 17.80 13.12
CA SER A 151 8.69 17.94 11.66
C SER A 151 7.62 17.20 10.86
N SER A 152 7.05 16.11 11.41
CA SER A 152 5.93 15.40 10.83
C SER A 152 5.04 14.76 11.88
N LEU A 153 3.75 14.65 11.57
CA LEU A 153 2.78 13.98 12.43
C LEU A 153 2.73 12.48 12.14
N GLY A 154 2.35 11.71 13.15
CA GLY A 154 2.01 10.30 12.99
C GLY A 154 0.57 10.12 12.52
N ASN A 155 0.23 8.89 12.08
CA ASN A 155 -1.14 8.48 11.80
C ASN A 155 -1.64 7.50 12.88
N SER A 156 -2.91 7.12 12.82
CA SER A 156 -3.51 6.19 13.79
C SER A 156 -2.80 4.82 13.84
N ALA A 157 -2.31 4.33 12.69
CA ALA A 157 -1.58 3.06 12.63
C ALA A 157 -0.18 3.16 13.27
N GLY A 158 0.43 4.35 13.30
CA GLY A 158 1.72 4.64 13.93
C GLY A 158 1.61 5.19 15.36
N GLY A 159 0.45 5.07 16.02
CA GLY A 159 0.26 5.55 17.40
C GLY A 159 -0.31 6.96 17.50
N GLY A 160 -0.69 7.59 16.40
CA GLY A 160 -1.30 8.91 16.37
C GLY A 160 -0.31 10.08 16.42
N SER A 161 -0.82 11.26 16.76
CA SER A 161 -0.06 12.52 16.77
C SER A 161 0.10 13.09 18.19
N THR A 162 0.00 12.26 19.22
CA THR A 162 0.09 12.67 20.62
C THR A 162 1.50 12.42 21.14
N ILE A 163 1.99 13.34 21.96
CA ILE A 163 3.25 13.19 22.70
C ILE A 163 2.95 13.26 24.21
N GLU A 164 3.73 12.55 25.00
CA GLU A 164 3.74 12.66 26.46
C GLU A 164 4.92 13.52 26.88
N TYR A 165 4.76 14.28 27.96
CA TYR A 165 5.86 15.09 28.46
C TYR A 165 5.91 15.06 29.99
N LEU A 166 7.10 15.23 30.54
CA LEU A 166 7.38 15.37 31.95
C LEU A 166 8.23 16.62 32.17
N VAL A 167 7.77 17.50 33.08
CA VAL A 167 8.55 18.68 33.50
C VAL A 167 8.93 18.51 34.96
N VAL A 168 10.23 18.57 35.23
CA VAL A 168 10.78 18.49 36.60
C VAL A 168 11.38 19.83 36.94
N GLY A 169 10.82 20.48 37.96
CA GLY A 169 11.36 21.73 38.50
C GLY A 169 12.67 21.49 39.28
N GLY A 170 13.57 22.45 39.24
CA GLY A 170 14.75 22.43 40.11
C GLY A 170 14.37 22.45 41.59
N GLY A 171 15.11 21.75 42.42
CA GLY A 171 14.97 21.82 43.88
C GLY A 171 15.28 23.25 44.41
N GLY A 172 14.47 23.72 45.34
CA GLY A 172 14.80 24.95 46.04
C GLY A 172 16.11 24.80 46.86
N SER A 173 16.94 25.86 46.92
CA SER A 173 18.07 25.90 47.81
C SER A 173 17.60 25.81 49.26
N GLY A 174 18.18 24.91 50.02
CA GLY A 174 17.97 24.89 51.47
C GLY A 174 18.39 26.24 52.07
N GLY A 175 17.48 26.85 52.85
CA GLY A 175 17.81 28.08 53.55
C GLY A 175 18.96 27.84 54.52
N THR A 176 20.06 28.58 54.39
CA THR A 176 21.12 28.63 55.39
C THR A 176 20.57 29.48 56.56
N GLY A 177 19.99 28.82 57.53
CA GLY A 177 19.65 29.47 58.81
C GLY A 177 20.94 29.89 59.52
N SER A 178 21.25 31.20 59.53
CA SER A 178 22.25 31.73 60.40
C SER A 178 21.65 31.71 61.80
N TYR A 179 22.10 30.80 62.66
CA TYR A 179 21.88 30.91 64.07
C TYR A 179 22.72 32.06 64.59
N GLY A 180 22.11 33.24 64.75
CA GLY A 180 22.70 34.32 65.47
C GLY A 180 23.00 33.89 66.91
N THR A 181 24.25 33.80 67.33
CA THR A 181 24.62 33.69 68.71
C THR A 181 24.35 35.05 69.34
N GLY A 182 23.18 35.18 69.99
CA GLY A 182 22.91 36.28 70.87
C GLY A 182 23.81 36.15 72.11
N ALA A 183 24.59 37.17 72.40
CA ALA A 183 25.30 37.41 73.67
C ALA A 183 24.33 37.95 74.71
#